data_db6286b7af25f4f11c452c3d38ed478e
#
_entry.id   db6286b7af25f4f11c452c3d38ed478e
#
_cell.length_a   1.000
_cell.length_b   1.000
_cell.length_c   1.000
_cell.angle_alpha   90.00
_cell.angle_beta   90.00
_cell.angle_gamma   90.00
#
_symmetry.space_group_name_H-M   'P 1'
#
loop_
_entity.id
_entity.type
_entity.pdbx_description
1 polymer ?
#
loop_
_entity_poly.entity_id
_entity_poly.type
_entity_poly.pdbx_seq_one_letter_code
_entity_poly.pdbx_strand_id
1 'polypeptide(L)'
;GLKDLKSIEIIGGKKNPYSPSDIKCPINIYGKTKSLGEDFIKDIFKNNNNAIIIRTSWLMGPTGGNFALKMLNHLSNNKKIDVINDQIGSPTTTFTLAKACWETIRINSLDTKTPSILHFANEGEASWFEIAIEIEKIAKDLGLLDKPIDINPITSSAYPSVAKRPKYSVLDCRCSFKSISLTNIHWRTAIRYLFLEYKRNLAQ
;
A
#
# COMPACT_ATOMS: atom_id res chain seq x y z
N GLY A 1 -2.04 -14.05 8.80
CA GLY A 1 -1.19 -13.00 8.32
C GLY A 1 -1.90 -12.14 7.29
N LEU A 2 -1.98 -10.83 7.55
CA LEU A 2 -2.39 -9.82 6.59
C LEU A 2 -1.33 -9.74 5.47
N LYS A 3 -1.31 -10.71 4.57
CA LYS A 3 -0.53 -10.62 3.35
C LYS A 3 -1.32 -9.81 2.34
N ASP A 4 -0.80 -8.60 2.08
CA ASP A 4 -1.13 -7.80 0.89
C ASP A 4 -2.62 -7.75 0.50
N LEU A 5 -3.35 -6.85 1.12
CA LEU A 5 -4.62 -6.36 0.58
C LEU A 5 -4.33 -5.58 -0.71
N LYS A 6 -3.81 -6.27 -1.73
CA LYS A 6 -3.48 -5.65 -3.02
C LYS A 6 -4.70 -5.54 -3.89
N SER A 7 -4.85 -4.35 -4.36
CA SER A 7 -5.62 -3.89 -5.52
C SER A 7 -6.31 -5.01 -6.29
N ILE A 8 -7.61 -5.03 -6.19
CA ILE A 8 -8.47 -5.60 -7.19
C ILE A 8 -8.24 -4.75 -8.43
N GLU A 9 -7.52 -5.30 -9.39
CA GLU A 9 -7.28 -4.60 -10.64
C GLU A 9 -8.55 -4.46 -11.42
N ILE A 10 -8.86 -3.25 -11.67
CA ILE A 10 -10.00 -2.77 -12.41
C ILE A 10 -9.52 -2.51 -13.81
N ILE A 11 -10.22 -3.03 -14.79
CA ILE A 11 -10.04 -2.98 -16.24
C ILE A 11 -8.80 -2.18 -16.69
N GLY A 12 -7.83 -2.87 -17.28
CA GLY A 12 -6.54 -2.34 -17.67
C GLY A 12 -6.59 -1.04 -18.49
N GLY A 13 -5.61 -0.16 -18.26
CA GLY A 13 -5.38 1.03 -19.07
C GLY A 13 -5.88 2.34 -18.49
N LYS A 14 -6.44 2.40 -17.28
CA LYS A 14 -6.66 3.69 -16.63
C LYS A 14 -5.31 4.35 -16.32
N LYS A 15 -5.23 5.63 -16.69
CA LYS A 15 -4.17 6.55 -16.25
C LYS A 15 -4.58 7.38 -15.03
N ASN A 16 -5.77 7.14 -14.50
CA ASN A 16 -6.35 7.85 -13.36
C ASN A 16 -6.55 6.90 -12.18
N PRO A 17 -6.47 7.39 -10.93
CA PRO A 17 -6.69 6.60 -9.74
C PRO A 17 -8.03 5.84 -9.73
N TYR A 18 -8.01 4.62 -9.21
CA TYR A 18 -9.19 3.77 -9.13
C TYR A 18 -10.13 4.21 -8.01
N SER A 19 -11.40 4.41 -8.34
CA SER A 19 -12.47 4.74 -7.40
C SER A 19 -13.04 3.49 -6.70
N PRO A 20 -13.59 3.60 -5.47
CA PRO A 20 -14.32 2.50 -4.83
C PRO A 20 -15.48 1.93 -5.66
N SER A 21 -16.09 2.74 -6.54
CA SER A 21 -17.20 2.37 -7.43
C SER A 21 -16.78 1.74 -8.77
N ASP A 22 -15.47 1.71 -9.07
CA ASP A 22 -15.00 1.10 -10.32
C ASP A 22 -15.27 -0.41 -10.35
N ILE A 23 -15.55 -0.93 -11.55
CA ILE A 23 -15.84 -2.36 -11.76
C ILE A 23 -14.59 -3.20 -11.46
N LYS A 24 -14.77 -4.28 -10.70
CA LYS A 24 -13.71 -5.22 -10.37
C LYS A 24 -13.34 -6.07 -11.58
N CYS A 25 -12.06 -6.07 -12.00
CA CYS A 25 -11.54 -6.88 -13.09
C CYS A 25 -10.18 -7.50 -12.71
N PRO A 26 -10.17 -8.55 -11.86
CA PRO A 26 -8.93 -9.13 -11.35
C PRO A 26 -8.17 -9.86 -12.45
N ILE A 27 -6.87 -9.55 -12.63
CA ILE A 27 -6.00 -10.14 -13.67
C ILE A 27 -5.20 -11.35 -13.18
N ASN A 28 -5.29 -11.68 -11.90
CA ASN A 28 -4.59 -12.83 -11.31
C ASN A 28 -5.46 -13.53 -10.25
N ILE A 29 -5.04 -14.72 -9.83
CA ILE A 29 -5.78 -15.55 -8.86
C ILE A 29 -5.93 -14.83 -7.52
N TYR A 30 -4.88 -14.14 -7.06
CA TYR A 30 -4.93 -13.36 -5.82
C TYR A 30 -6.03 -12.29 -5.86
N GLY A 31 -6.09 -11.48 -6.94
CA GLY A 31 -7.14 -10.49 -7.15
C GLY A 31 -8.54 -11.13 -7.19
N LYS A 32 -8.68 -12.30 -7.84
CA LYS A 32 -9.95 -13.05 -7.89
C LYS A 32 -10.42 -13.46 -6.49
N THR A 33 -9.54 -14.02 -5.65
CA THR A 33 -9.90 -14.42 -4.29
C THR A 33 -10.30 -13.24 -3.42
N LYS A 34 -9.62 -12.08 -3.57
CA LYS A 34 -10.02 -10.86 -2.85
C LYS A 34 -11.35 -10.32 -3.33
N SER A 35 -11.59 -10.32 -4.65
CA SER A 35 -12.87 -9.92 -5.24
C SER A 35 -14.03 -10.77 -4.73
N LEU A 36 -13.88 -12.09 -4.72
CA LEU A 36 -14.88 -13.02 -4.19
C LEU A 36 -15.11 -12.79 -2.67
N GLY A 37 -14.06 -12.57 -1.89
CA GLY A 37 -14.19 -12.26 -0.46
C GLY A 37 -15.03 -10.99 -0.21
N GLU A 38 -14.86 -9.94 -1.03
CA GLU A 38 -15.71 -8.75 -0.94
C GLU A 38 -17.18 -9.06 -1.27
N ASP A 39 -17.43 -9.89 -2.28
CA ASP A 39 -18.79 -10.24 -2.68
C ASP A 39 -19.49 -11.06 -1.59
N PHE A 40 -18.79 -12.00 -0.96
CA PHE A 40 -19.31 -12.75 0.20
C PHE A 40 -19.62 -11.82 1.39
N ILE A 41 -18.74 -10.87 1.72
CA ILE A 41 -19.00 -9.90 2.81
C ILE A 41 -20.25 -9.09 2.48
N LYS A 42 -20.38 -8.58 1.25
CA LYS A 42 -21.56 -7.81 0.83
C LYS A 42 -22.85 -8.63 0.91
N ASP A 43 -22.82 -9.90 0.53
CA ASP A 43 -24.00 -10.76 0.58
C ASP A 43 -24.41 -11.09 2.02
N ILE A 44 -23.47 -11.44 2.89
CA ILE A 44 -23.72 -11.74 4.30
C ILE A 44 -24.31 -10.52 5.03
N PHE A 45 -23.78 -9.33 4.77
CA PHE A 45 -24.15 -8.09 5.47
C PHE A 45 -25.11 -7.19 4.69
N LYS A 46 -25.76 -7.70 3.62
CA LYS A 46 -26.65 -6.90 2.74
C LYS A 46 -27.80 -6.20 3.44
N ASN A 47 -28.26 -6.74 4.58
CA ASN A 47 -29.40 -6.21 5.34
C ASN A 47 -29.02 -5.35 6.54
N ASN A 48 -27.72 -5.13 6.75
CA ASN A 48 -27.22 -4.29 7.83
C ASN A 48 -25.90 -3.63 7.44
N ASN A 49 -25.53 -2.55 8.13
CA ASN A 49 -24.29 -1.80 7.85
C ASN A 49 -23.13 -2.21 8.78
N ASN A 50 -23.09 -3.47 9.24
CA ASN A 50 -22.12 -3.93 10.23
C ASN A 50 -20.78 -4.37 9.62
N ALA A 51 -20.58 -4.16 8.31
CA ALA A 51 -19.32 -4.48 7.65
C ALA A 51 -18.86 -3.34 6.74
N ILE A 52 -17.59 -2.99 6.85
CA ILE A 52 -16.91 -2.02 5.98
C ILE A 52 -15.67 -2.68 5.40
N ILE A 53 -15.51 -2.58 4.09
CA ILE A 53 -14.35 -3.08 3.37
C ILE A 53 -13.40 -1.92 3.13
N ILE A 54 -12.17 -2.01 3.64
CA ILE A 54 -11.11 -1.04 3.35
C ILE A 54 -10.12 -1.67 2.37
N ARG A 55 -10.12 -1.19 1.12
CA ARG A 55 -9.12 -1.56 0.13
C ARG A 55 -7.87 -0.71 0.32
N THR A 56 -6.71 -1.36 0.32
CA THR A 56 -5.41 -0.71 0.44
C THR A 56 -4.41 -1.30 -0.56
N SER A 57 -3.26 -0.65 -0.73
CA SER A 57 -2.20 -1.08 -1.64
C SER A 57 -0.82 -0.93 -1.02
N TRP A 58 0.13 -1.76 -1.45
CA TRP A 58 1.56 -1.67 -1.14
C TRP A 58 1.85 -1.47 0.35
N LEU A 59 1.24 -2.33 1.18
CA LEU A 59 1.32 -2.25 2.63
C LEU A 59 2.73 -2.60 3.15
N MET A 60 3.29 -1.71 3.97
CA MET A 60 4.61 -1.81 4.57
C MET A 60 4.55 -1.51 6.07
N GLY A 61 5.40 -2.16 6.85
CA GLY A 61 5.46 -1.97 8.30
C GLY A 61 6.88 -2.13 8.85
N PRO A 62 7.10 -1.73 10.11
CA PRO A 62 8.40 -1.82 10.77
C PRO A 62 8.79 -3.24 11.14
N THR A 63 7.93 -4.22 10.88
CA THR A 63 8.15 -5.65 11.17
C THR A 63 7.64 -6.52 10.04
N GLY A 64 8.04 -7.81 10.05
CA GLY A 64 7.58 -8.81 9.08
C GLY A 64 8.19 -8.68 7.68
N GLY A 65 7.74 -9.54 6.76
CA GLY A 65 8.27 -9.61 5.40
C GLY A 65 7.56 -8.64 4.45
N ASN A 66 8.05 -7.41 4.28
CA ASN A 66 7.50 -6.42 3.36
C ASN A 66 8.58 -5.78 2.48
N PHE A 67 8.17 -5.00 1.46
CA PHE A 67 9.10 -4.39 0.51
C PHE A 67 10.11 -3.46 1.19
N ALA A 68 9.68 -2.62 2.15
CA ALA A 68 10.58 -1.65 2.79
C ALA A 68 11.74 -2.32 3.51
N LEU A 69 11.47 -3.35 4.32
CA LEU A 69 12.52 -4.06 5.06
C LEU A 69 13.36 -4.98 4.16
N LYS A 70 12.76 -5.60 3.14
CA LYS A 70 13.52 -6.34 2.13
C LYS A 70 14.45 -5.42 1.36
N MET A 71 13.98 -4.22 1.00
CA MET A 71 14.80 -3.23 0.29
C MET A 71 15.95 -2.77 1.17
N LEU A 72 15.72 -2.42 2.44
CA LEU A 72 16.80 -2.09 3.38
C LEU A 72 17.86 -3.20 3.45
N ASN A 73 17.43 -4.46 3.55
CA ASN A 73 18.35 -5.61 3.58
C ASN A 73 19.13 -5.76 2.27
N HIS A 74 18.50 -5.55 1.10
CA HIS A 74 19.18 -5.58 -0.19
C HIS A 74 20.21 -4.44 -0.30
N LEU A 75 19.85 -3.23 0.13
CA LEU A 75 20.74 -2.07 0.16
C LEU A 75 21.95 -2.29 1.07
N SER A 76 21.78 -2.98 2.20
CA SER A 76 22.87 -3.28 3.13
C SER A 76 23.87 -4.31 2.60
N ASN A 77 23.41 -5.25 1.74
CA ASN A 77 24.18 -6.42 1.33
C ASN A 77 24.72 -6.36 -0.11
N ASN A 78 24.31 -5.37 -0.92
CA ASN A 78 24.70 -5.29 -2.32
C ASN A 78 25.31 -3.93 -2.64
N LYS A 79 26.16 -3.88 -3.67
CA LYS A 79 26.73 -2.64 -4.22
C LYS A 79 25.84 -2.04 -5.31
N LYS A 80 25.00 -2.86 -5.92
CA LYS A 80 24.11 -2.50 -7.03
C LYS A 80 22.84 -3.32 -6.95
N ILE A 81 21.69 -2.70 -7.21
CA ILE A 81 20.36 -3.35 -7.27
C ILE A 81 19.54 -2.80 -8.44
N ASP A 82 18.75 -3.67 -9.04
CA ASP A 82 17.81 -3.31 -10.11
C ASP A 82 16.38 -3.28 -9.55
N VAL A 83 15.64 -2.18 -9.78
CA VAL A 83 14.30 -1.99 -9.23
C VAL A 83 13.31 -1.54 -10.31
N ILE A 84 12.14 -2.14 -10.32
CA ILE A 84 11.07 -1.88 -11.30
C ILE A 84 10.58 -0.43 -11.19
N ASN A 85 10.57 0.29 -12.32
CA ASN A 85 10.14 1.70 -12.41
C ASN A 85 8.84 1.92 -13.21
N ASP A 86 8.34 0.90 -13.93
CA ASP A 86 7.14 1.01 -14.77
C ASP A 86 5.86 0.43 -14.10
N GLN A 87 5.90 0.20 -12.79
CA GLN A 87 4.73 -0.13 -11.98
C GLN A 87 4.51 0.99 -10.96
N ILE A 88 3.37 1.66 -11.06
CA ILE A 88 2.99 2.80 -10.23
C ILE A 88 1.84 2.42 -9.29
N GLY A 89 1.94 2.78 -8.03
CA GLY A 89 0.94 2.51 -7.01
C GLY A 89 0.99 3.50 -5.85
N SER A 90 0.14 3.27 -4.85
CA SER A 90 0.10 4.08 -3.63
C SER A 90 0.68 3.30 -2.46
N PRO A 91 1.87 3.67 -1.96
CA PRO A 91 2.43 3.06 -0.76
C PRO A 91 1.55 3.33 0.46
N THR A 92 1.45 2.35 1.35
CA THR A 92 0.68 2.45 2.60
C THR A 92 1.50 1.90 3.74
N THR A 93 1.51 2.57 4.90
CA THR A 93 2.11 2.01 6.11
C THR A 93 1.06 1.40 7.03
N THR A 94 1.47 0.36 7.78
CA THR A 94 0.59 -0.33 8.75
C THR A 94 0.04 0.62 9.80
N PHE A 95 0.84 1.58 10.25
CA PHE A 95 0.43 2.58 11.25
C PHE A 95 -0.71 3.47 10.73
N THR A 96 -0.57 4.01 9.52
CA THR A 96 -1.60 4.88 8.94
C THR A 96 -2.88 4.12 8.60
N LEU A 97 -2.76 2.88 8.12
CA LEU A 97 -3.91 2.01 7.89
C LEU A 97 -4.63 1.66 9.20
N ALA A 98 -3.90 1.32 10.27
CA ALA A 98 -4.50 1.05 11.58
C ALA A 98 -5.28 2.26 12.10
N LYS A 99 -4.72 3.48 11.96
CA LYS A 99 -5.42 4.71 12.30
C LYS A 99 -6.71 4.87 11.49
N ALA A 100 -6.69 4.59 10.19
CA ALA A 100 -7.87 4.64 9.34
C ALA A 100 -8.94 3.61 9.78
N CYS A 101 -8.53 2.40 10.17
CA CYS A 101 -9.45 1.39 10.71
C CYS A 101 -10.13 1.89 12.00
N TRP A 102 -9.37 2.45 12.93
CA TRP A 102 -9.92 3.00 14.18
C TRP A 102 -10.88 4.17 13.94
N GLU A 103 -10.53 5.11 13.06
CA GLU A 103 -11.43 6.22 12.72
C GLU A 103 -12.70 5.71 12.03
N THR A 104 -12.59 4.69 11.17
CA THR A 104 -13.75 4.06 10.53
C THR A 104 -14.69 3.46 11.57
N ILE A 105 -14.16 2.73 12.56
CA ILE A 105 -14.95 2.16 13.66
C ILE A 105 -15.61 3.29 14.47
N ARG A 106 -14.85 4.31 14.85
CA ARG A 106 -15.35 5.45 15.64
C ARG A 106 -16.48 6.19 14.93
N ILE A 107 -16.34 6.49 13.65
CA ILE A 107 -17.37 7.18 12.88
C ILE A 107 -18.61 6.31 12.70
N ASN A 108 -18.44 5.01 12.39
CA ASN A 108 -19.56 4.09 12.22
C ASN A 108 -20.37 3.90 13.51
N SER A 109 -19.72 3.99 14.68
CA SER A 109 -20.42 3.92 15.99
C SER A 109 -21.28 5.17 16.31
N LEU A 110 -21.10 6.26 15.55
CA LEU A 110 -21.87 7.51 15.69
C LEU A 110 -23.12 7.52 14.79
N ASP A 111 -23.55 6.37 14.27
CA ASP A 111 -24.71 6.20 13.38
C ASP A 111 -24.65 7.06 12.09
N THR A 112 -23.44 7.36 11.65
CA THR A 112 -23.22 8.05 10.38
C THR A 112 -23.22 7.05 9.21
N LYS A 113 -23.77 7.45 8.06
CA LYS A 113 -23.76 6.61 6.84
C LYS A 113 -22.34 6.55 6.28
N THR A 114 -21.55 5.59 6.74
CA THR A 114 -20.23 5.31 6.18
C THR A 114 -20.39 4.43 4.93
N PRO A 115 -19.70 4.73 3.81
CA PRO A 115 -19.71 3.86 2.64
C PRO A 115 -19.23 2.45 2.98
N SER A 116 -19.90 1.43 2.43
CA SER A 116 -19.53 0.01 2.65
C SER A 116 -18.16 -0.37 2.07
N ILE A 117 -17.62 0.42 1.14
CA ILE A 117 -16.27 0.28 0.60
C ILE A 117 -15.53 1.60 0.72
N LEU A 118 -14.37 1.56 1.33
CA LEU A 118 -13.42 2.65 1.43
C LEU A 118 -12.12 2.28 0.72
N HIS A 119 -11.44 3.26 0.15
CA HIS A 119 -10.06 3.15 -0.29
C HIS A 119 -9.15 3.87 0.71
N PHE A 120 -8.06 3.23 1.12
CA PHE A 120 -7.06 3.87 1.96
C PHE A 120 -5.65 3.56 1.45
N ALA A 121 -4.89 4.61 1.16
CA ALA A 121 -3.45 4.58 0.93
C ALA A 121 -2.86 5.92 1.39
N ASN A 122 -1.56 5.99 1.67
CA ASN A 122 -0.93 7.27 1.94
C ASN A 122 -0.97 8.17 0.70
N GLU A 123 -0.90 9.48 0.90
CA GLU A 123 -0.96 10.47 -0.17
C GLU A 123 0.22 10.34 -1.13
N GLY A 124 -0.04 10.62 -2.41
CA GLY A 124 0.93 10.50 -3.49
C GLY A 124 0.97 9.12 -4.15
N GLU A 125 1.70 9.05 -5.23
CA GLU A 125 1.96 7.84 -6.01
C GLU A 125 3.46 7.66 -6.21
N ALA A 126 3.90 6.43 -6.42
CA ALA A 126 5.31 6.12 -6.65
C ALA A 126 5.47 4.82 -7.45
N SER A 127 6.61 4.69 -8.12
CA SER A 127 7.14 3.40 -8.57
C SER A 127 7.88 2.68 -7.44
N TRP A 128 8.15 1.38 -7.64
CA TRP A 128 9.01 0.64 -6.70
C TRP A 128 10.42 1.24 -6.64
N PHE A 129 10.92 1.74 -7.79
CA PHE A 129 12.22 2.42 -7.87
C PHE A 129 12.24 3.71 -7.03
N GLU A 130 11.23 4.56 -7.13
CA GLU A 130 11.16 5.80 -6.33
C GLU A 130 11.07 5.50 -4.82
N ILE A 131 10.36 4.43 -4.45
CA ILE A 131 10.31 3.99 -3.05
C ILE A 131 11.69 3.50 -2.58
N ALA A 132 12.43 2.75 -3.42
CA ALA A 132 13.77 2.28 -3.09
C ALA A 132 14.77 3.44 -2.88
N ILE A 133 14.73 4.46 -3.74
CA ILE A 133 15.52 5.71 -3.58
C ILE A 133 15.19 6.42 -2.26
N GLU A 134 13.90 6.56 -1.94
CA GLU A 134 13.52 7.21 -0.67
C GLU A 134 13.93 6.39 0.56
N ILE A 135 13.83 5.06 0.48
CA ILE A 135 14.31 4.17 1.55
C ILE A 135 15.82 4.33 1.77
N GLU A 136 16.61 4.34 0.69
CA GLU A 136 18.05 4.55 0.78
C GLU A 136 18.38 5.87 1.48
N LYS A 137 17.73 6.97 1.06
CA LYS A 137 17.89 8.29 1.67
C LYS A 137 17.56 8.28 3.16
N ILE A 138 16.39 7.76 3.53
CA ILE A 138 15.95 7.69 4.93
C ILE A 138 16.89 6.81 5.75
N ALA A 139 17.31 5.68 5.22
CA ALA A 139 18.19 4.75 5.92
C ALA A 139 19.58 5.36 6.18
N LYS A 140 20.12 6.15 5.26
CA LYS A 140 21.35 6.94 5.48
C LYS A 140 21.14 7.99 6.57
N ASP A 141 20.09 8.79 6.46
CA ASP A 141 19.77 9.84 7.45
C ASP A 141 19.64 9.26 8.87
N LEU A 142 19.16 8.03 8.99
CA LEU A 142 18.96 7.34 10.27
C LEU A 142 20.17 6.52 10.72
N GLY A 143 21.26 6.46 9.94
CA GLY A 143 22.44 5.65 10.23
C GLY A 143 22.18 4.14 10.17
N LEU A 144 21.24 3.72 9.31
CA LEU A 144 20.97 2.31 9.02
C LEU A 144 21.73 1.80 7.78
N LEU A 145 22.36 2.72 7.02
CA LEU A 145 23.22 2.45 5.87
C LEU A 145 24.41 3.39 5.90
N ASP A 146 25.62 2.83 5.73
CA ASP A 146 26.87 3.57 5.79
C ASP A 146 27.33 4.09 4.42
N LYS A 147 26.92 3.43 3.33
CA LYS A 147 27.43 3.67 1.98
C LYS A 147 26.29 3.92 0.97
N PRO A 148 26.55 4.74 -0.06
CA PRO A 148 25.63 4.86 -1.18
C PRO A 148 25.58 3.56 -1.99
N ILE A 149 24.42 3.25 -2.53
CA ILE A 149 24.16 2.06 -3.32
C ILE A 149 23.73 2.50 -4.72
N ASP A 150 24.20 1.80 -5.75
CA ASP A 150 23.77 2.02 -7.12
C ASP A 150 22.39 1.34 -7.35
N ILE A 151 21.33 2.16 -7.45
CA ILE A 151 19.96 1.68 -7.67
C ILE A 151 19.57 2.00 -9.12
N ASN A 152 19.39 0.95 -9.95
CA ASN A 152 19.04 1.13 -11.36
C ASN A 152 17.54 0.92 -11.60
N PRO A 153 16.89 1.82 -12.35
CA PRO A 153 15.54 1.61 -12.81
C PRO A 153 15.51 0.57 -13.94
N ILE A 154 14.65 -0.43 -13.82
CA ILE A 154 14.38 -1.41 -14.87
C ILE A 154 12.88 -1.45 -15.18
N THR A 155 12.52 -2.01 -16.35
CA THR A 155 11.12 -2.29 -16.68
C THR A 155 10.67 -3.63 -16.07
N SER A 156 9.38 -3.78 -15.85
CA SER A 156 8.81 -5.04 -15.37
C SER A 156 9.01 -6.22 -16.31
N SER A 157 9.23 -5.96 -17.61
CA SER A 157 9.57 -7.00 -18.60
C SER A 157 10.99 -7.57 -18.42
N ALA A 158 11.89 -6.80 -17.82
CA ALA A 158 13.26 -7.25 -17.52
C ALA A 158 13.35 -8.00 -16.17
N TYR A 159 12.28 -8.00 -15.36
CA TYR A 159 12.25 -8.66 -14.05
C TYR A 159 11.46 -9.97 -14.13
N PRO A 160 12.06 -11.13 -13.87
CA PRO A 160 11.36 -12.41 -13.90
C PRO A 160 10.30 -12.45 -12.77
N SER A 161 9.02 -12.50 -13.16
CA SER A 161 7.90 -12.59 -12.23
C SER A 161 6.86 -13.58 -12.74
N VAL A 162 6.50 -14.55 -11.90
CA VAL A 162 5.46 -15.56 -12.22
C VAL A 162 4.07 -14.91 -12.22
N ALA A 163 3.85 -13.88 -11.40
CA ALA A 163 2.56 -13.22 -11.30
C ALA A 163 2.49 -11.96 -12.16
N LYS A 164 1.47 -11.87 -13.03
CA LYS A 164 1.16 -10.63 -13.76
C LYS A 164 0.75 -9.55 -12.77
N ARG A 165 1.43 -8.40 -12.82
CA ARG A 165 1.15 -7.23 -11.96
C ARG A 165 0.73 -6.04 -12.81
N PRO A 166 -0.14 -5.14 -12.29
CA PRO A 166 -0.56 -3.96 -13.02
C PRO A 166 0.57 -2.96 -13.17
N LYS A 167 0.55 -2.22 -14.28
CA LYS A 167 1.42 -1.06 -14.46
C LYS A 167 0.97 0.14 -13.64
N TYR A 168 -0.33 0.25 -13.35
CA TYR A 168 -0.91 1.34 -12.57
C TYR A 168 -1.96 0.79 -11.60
N SER A 169 -1.82 1.09 -10.31
CA SER A 169 -2.66 0.58 -9.22
C SER A 169 -2.96 1.63 -8.13
N VAL A 170 -2.91 2.90 -8.50
CA VAL A 170 -3.18 4.02 -7.58
C VAL A 170 -4.66 4.03 -7.19
N LEU A 171 -4.94 4.19 -5.89
CA LEU A 171 -6.27 4.26 -5.33
C LEU A 171 -6.73 5.70 -5.15
N ASP A 172 -7.94 6.03 -5.59
CA ASP A 172 -8.59 7.30 -5.21
C ASP A 172 -9.17 7.17 -3.79
N CYS A 173 -8.52 7.84 -2.86
CA CYS A 173 -8.89 7.83 -1.45
C CYS A 173 -9.68 9.07 -1.01
N ARG A 174 -9.93 10.06 -1.89
CA ARG A 174 -10.52 11.38 -1.53
C ARG A 174 -11.85 11.25 -0.81
N CYS A 175 -12.77 10.46 -1.35
CA CYS A 175 -14.09 10.26 -0.73
C CYS A 175 -13.96 9.55 0.63
N SER A 176 -13.06 8.58 0.75
CA SER A 176 -12.83 7.83 1.99
C SER A 176 -12.32 8.75 3.10
N PHE A 177 -11.29 9.56 2.82
CA PHE A 177 -10.75 10.51 3.82
C PHE A 177 -11.80 11.50 4.31
N LYS A 178 -12.64 12.01 3.39
CA LYS A 178 -13.76 12.88 3.76
C LYS A 178 -14.77 12.17 4.65
N SER A 179 -15.10 10.91 4.35
CA SER A 179 -16.10 10.12 5.09
C SER A 179 -15.66 9.78 6.51
N ILE A 180 -14.37 9.56 6.74
CA ILE A 180 -13.84 9.22 8.07
C ILE A 180 -13.13 10.39 8.77
N SER A 181 -13.21 11.60 8.22
CA SER A 181 -12.60 12.82 8.80
C SER A 181 -11.13 12.66 9.14
N LEU A 182 -10.37 11.92 8.33
CA LEU A 182 -8.97 11.61 8.54
C LEU A 182 -8.08 12.48 7.65
N THR A 183 -7.08 13.12 8.25
CA THR A 183 -6.00 13.78 7.51
C THR A 183 -4.97 12.75 7.08
N ASN A 184 -4.68 12.72 5.78
CA ASN A 184 -3.67 11.84 5.22
C ASN A 184 -2.27 12.47 5.30
N ILE A 185 -1.25 11.63 5.26
CA ILE A 185 0.14 12.04 5.13
C ILE A 185 0.74 11.47 3.85
N HIS A 186 1.70 12.19 3.28
CA HIS A 186 2.41 11.75 2.08
C HIS A 186 3.23 10.48 2.38
N TRP A 187 3.31 9.56 1.42
CA TRP A 187 3.96 8.26 1.59
C TRP A 187 5.44 8.36 2.02
N ARG A 188 6.17 9.39 1.59
CA ARG A 188 7.57 9.61 2.04
C ARG A 188 7.65 9.85 3.53
N THR A 189 6.76 10.67 4.06
CA THR A 189 6.65 10.92 5.50
C THR A 189 6.25 9.65 6.25
N ALA A 190 5.30 8.90 5.71
CA ALA A 190 4.85 7.63 6.32
C ALA A 190 5.98 6.59 6.36
N ILE A 191 6.77 6.44 5.30
CA ILE A 191 7.94 5.54 5.27
C ILE A 191 9.02 6.01 6.25
N ARG A 192 9.23 7.32 6.40
CA ARG A 192 10.18 7.83 7.41
C ARG A 192 9.76 7.43 8.83
N TYR A 193 8.47 7.54 9.16
CA TYR A 193 7.96 7.08 10.46
C TYR A 193 8.12 5.57 10.64
N LEU A 194 7.90 4.77 9.59
CA LEU A 194 8.15 3.33 9.61
C LEU A 194 9.60 3.02 10.01
N PHE A 195 10.59 3.70 9.40
CA PHE A 195 12.00 3.45 9.70
C PHE A 195 12.46 4.01 11.05
N LEU A 196 11.87 5.08 11.54
CA LEU A 196 12.09 5.55 12.92
C LEU A 196 11.63 4.50 13.94
N GLU A 197 10.44 3.91 13.72
CA GLU A 197 9.92 2.83 14.54
C GLU A 197 10.77 1.56 14.42
N TYR A 198 11.17 1.17 13.21
CA TYR A 198 12.09 0.05 12.98
C TYR A 198 13.39 0.21 13.75
N LYS A 199 14.03 1.41 13.68
CA LYS A 199 15.27 1.70 14.41
C LYS A 199 15.07 1.61 15.93
N ARG A 200 13.94 2.10 16.44
CA ARG A 200 13.58 2.00 17.87
C ARG A 200 13.47 0.53 18.32
N ASN A 201 12.87 -0.32 17.50
CA ASN A 201 12.72 -1.76 17.80
C ASN A 201 14.06 -2.52 17.78
N LEU A 202 15.06 -2.05 17.01
CA LEU A 202 16.40 -2.63 17.03
C LEU A 202 17.20 -2.29 18.31
N ALA A 203 16.81 -1.24 19.03
CA ALA A 203 17.49 -0.78 20.24
C ALA A 203 16.91 -1.39 21.54
N GLN A 204 15.84 -2.18 21.41
CA GLN A 204 15.22 -2.96 22.51
C GLN A 204 15.74 -4.39 22.52
#